data_7bffa2a74c714838b61e78042edcc897
#
_entry.id   7bffa2a74c714838b61e78042edcc897
#
_cell.length_a   1.000
_cell.length_b   1.000
_cell.length_c   1.000
_cell.angle_alpha   90.00
_cell.angle_beta   90.00
_cell.angle_gamma   90.00
#
_symmetry.space_group_name_H-M   'P 1'
#
loop_
_entity.id
_entity.type
_entity.pdbx_description
1 polymer ?
#
loop_
_entity_poly.entity_id
_entity_poly.type
_entity_poly.pdbx_seq_one_letter_code
_entity_poly.pdbx_strand_id
1 'polypeptide(L)'
;MNRLKDKVAIVTGAGDGIGRGIALAFANEGAKVAVCDLNKTAVMDTATIVREAGAEVIAEQIDVRNPAEIQSFVAAVKHRFDRIDCLVNNAAVMPIAPADSIESETIDLILQVNLRAPILFSRYVIPSMREVGGGSIIHMASVTGHNGHPGVTVYGATKGALIALARGQAIELAEDNIRVNTVSPGTVDSPMLHRFLAENASDVKKARMAFDRIHPRGKVGSIEEIAAVFVFLASDEAANITATDIRCDGGYAVQGQQPTG
;
A
#
# COMPACT_ATOMS: atom_id res chain seq x y z
N MET A 1 10.10 7.15 18.34
CA MET A 1 11.47 6.96 17.79
C MET A 1 11.53 7.81 16.52
N ASN A 2 12.67 8.27 16.07
CA ASN A 2 12.77 9.15 14.88
C ASN A 2 13.39 8.39 13.70
N ARG A 3 12.84 7.21 13.36
CA ARG A 3 13.40 6.30 12.33
C ARG A 3 13.31 6.90 10.91
N LEU A 4 12.36 7.84 10.70
CA LEU A 4 12.13 8.52 9.42
C LEU A 4 12.39 10.02 9.52
N LYS A 5 13.17 10.45 10.53
CA LYS A 5 13.47 11.87 10.75
C LYS A 5 14.00 12.51 9.46
N ASP A 6 13.41 13.66 9.12
CA ASP A 6 13.76 14.50 7.96
C ASP A 6 13.50 13.82 6.57
N LYS A 7 12.97 12.60 6.54
CA LYS A 7 12.56 11.94 5.28
C LYS A 7 11.23 12.48 4.78
N VAL A 8 11.07 12.54 3.48
CA VAL A 8 9.82 12.92 2.79
C VAL A 8 9.20 11.68 2.17
N ALA A 9 7.98 11.36 2.56
CA ALA A 9 7.27 10.16 2.12
C ALA A 9 5.96 10.48 1.42
N ILE A 10 5.71 9.88 0.27
CA ILE A 10 4.43 9.90 -0.44
C ILE A 10 3.66 8.63 -0.09
N VAL A 11 2.38 8.77 0.28
CA VAL A 11 1.46 7.64 0.50
C VAL A 11 0.20 7.84 -0.33
N THR A 12 -0.08 6.91 -1.26
CA THR A 12 -1.27 6.94 -2.11
C THR A 12 -2.43 6.18 -1.48
N GLY A 13 -3.68 6.58 -1.77
CA GLY A 13 -4.86 5.95 -1.15
C GLY A 13 -4.87 6.11 0.38
N ALA A 14 -4.47 7.30 0.85
CA ALA A 14 -4.30 7.58 2.28
C ALA A 14 -5.52 8.24 2.93
N GLY A 15 -6.66 8.25 2.26
CA GLY A 15 -7.90 8.80 2.81
C GLY A 15 -8.46 8.00 3.98
N ASP A 16 -8.26 6.68 4.01
CA ASP A 16 -8.69 5.82 5.11
C ASP A 16 -7.78 4.58 5.28
N GLY A 17 -8.15 3.69 6.18
CA GLY A 17 -7.59 2.35 6.30
C GLY A 17 -6.08 2.29 6.47
N ILE A 18 -5.45 1.36 5.75
CA ILE A 18 -4.01 1.08 5.87
C ILE A 18 -3.20 2.30 5.42
N GLY A 19 -3.62 3.00 4.35
CA GLY A 19 -2.91 4.18 3.85
C GLY A 19 -2.85 5.32 4.87
N ARG A 20 -3.97 5.62 5.53
CA ARG A 20 -4.02 6.57 6.65
C ARG A 20 -3.12 6.12 7.81
N GLY A 21 -3.18 4.82 8.16
CA GLY A 21 -2.35 4.27 9.22
C GLY A 21 -0.86 4.39 8.94
N ILE A 22 -0.44 4.14 7.69
CA ILE A 22 0.95 4.32 7.26
C ILE A 22 1.36 5.79 7.35
N ALA A 23 0.53 6.71 6.84
CA ALA A 23 0.81 8.14 6.90
C ALA A 23 1.02 8.63 8.35
N LEU A 24 0.16 8.21 9.27
CA LEU A 24 0.28 8.53 10.70
C LEU A 24 1.51 7.88 11.33
N ALA A 25 1.80 6.62 11.03
CA ALA A 25 3.00 5.94 11.53
C ALA A 25 4.29 6.62 11.05
N PHE A 26 4.34 7.07 9.79
CA PHE A 26 5.46 7.83 9.25
C PHE A 26 5.63 9.19 9.93
N ALA A 27 4.53 9.91 10.17
CA ALA A 27 4.52 11.16 10.93
C ALA A 27 5.08 10.98 12.35
N ASN A 28 4.64 9.95 13.06
CA ASN A 28 5.11 9.63 14.41
C ASN A 28 6.61 9.24 14.46
N GLU A 29 7.18 8.83 13.32
CA GLU A 29 8.61 8.54 13.19
C GLU A 29 9.42 9.72 12.60
N GLY A 30 8.82 10.90 12.50
CA GLY A 30 9.48 12.16 12.15
C GLY A 30 9.56 12.44 10.65
N ALA A 31 8.80 11.73 9.81
CA ALA A 31 8.74 12.04 8.38
C ALA A 31 7.85 13.26 8.10
N LYS A 32 8.18 13.99 7.02
CA LYS A 32 7.24 14.84 6.31
C LYS A 32 6.43 13.98 5.37
N VAL A 33 5.13 14.17 5.33
CA VAL A 33 4.22 13.24 4.63
C VAL A 33 3.47 13.96 3.52
N ALA A 34 3.39 13.34 2.37
CA ALA A 34 2.52 13.76 1.28
C ALA A 34 1.48 12.65 1.03
N VAL A 35 0.21 12.99 1.14
CA VAL A 35 -0.91 12.03 1.01
C VAL A 35 -1.82 12.40 -0.13
N CYS A 36 -2.30 11.41 -0.86
CA CYS A 36 -3.32 11.62 -1.86
C CYS A 36 -4.40 10.53 -1.83
N ASP A 37 -5.60 10.90 -2.24
CA ASP A 37 -6.75 10.02 -2.33
C ASP A 37 -7.77 10.58 -3.33
N LEU A 38 -8.63 9.72 -3.88
CA LEU A 38 -9.75 10.14 -4.70
C LEU A 38 -10.81 10.89 -3.87
N ASN A 39 -10.96 10.54 -2.60
CA ASN A 39 -11.88 11.18 -1.66
C ASN A 39 -11.24 12.38 -0.98
N LYS A 40 -11.60 13.58 -1.42
CA LYS A 40 -11.08 14.85 -0.91
C LYS A 40 -11.27 15.00 0.61
N THR A 41 -12.46 14.76 1.10
CA THR A 41 -12.76 14.90 2.54
C THR A 41 -11.88 13.96 3.36
N ALA A 42 -11.82 12.70 2.98
CA ALA A 42 -11.06 11.68 3.72
C ALA A 42 -9.55 11.97 3.73
N VAL A 43 -8.96 12.48 2.64
CA VAL A 43 -7.52 12.81 2.62
C VAL A 43 -7.22 14.07 3.43
N MET A 44 -8.14 15.04 3.48
CA MET A 44 -7.99 16.24 4.32
C MET A 44 -8.13 15.89 5.81
N ASP A 45 -8.99 14.95 6.18
CA ASP A 45 -9.08 14.42 7.56
C ASP A 45 -7.76 13.75 7.96
N THR A 46 -7.18 12.94 7.06
CA THR A 46 -5.86 12.34 7.28
C THR A 46 -4.79 13.40 7.49
N ALA A 47 -4.80 14.46 6.69
CA ALA A 47 -3.84 15.56 6.86
C ALA A 47 -4.00 16.27 8.22
N THR A 48 -5.22 16.40 8.73
CA THR A 48 -5.47 16.95 10.06
C THR A 48 -4.83 16.08 11.14
N ILE A 49 -5.07 14.77 11.11
CA ILE A 49 -4.48 13.80 12.05
C ILE A 49 -2.95 13.82 12.00
N VAL A 50 -2.36 13.91 10.81
CA VAL A 50 -0.90 13.97 10.63
C VAL A 50 -0.33 15.28 11.21
N ARG A 51 -1.00 16.43 11.04
CA ARG A 51 -0.58 17.70 11.64
C ARG A 51 -0.68 17.68 13.17
N GLU A 52 -1.74 17.08 13.71
CA GLU A 52 -1.90 16.89 15.17
C GLU A 52 -0.79 16.02 15.77
N ALA A 53 -0.25 15.06 14.99
CA ALA A 53 0.94 14.29 15.35
C ALA A 53 2.26 15.10 15.23
N GLY A 54 2.19 16.38 14.82
CA GLY A 54 3.34 17.28 14.75
C GLY A 54 4.14 17.26 13.45
N ALA A 55 3.67 16.56 12.41
CA ALA A 55 4.37 16.46 11.15
C ALA A 55 3.90 17.47 10.10
N GLU A 56 4.82 17.89 9.20
CA GLU A 56 4.45 18.63 8.00
C GLU A 56 3.74 17.70 7.02
N VAL A 57 2.64 18.18 6.40
CA VAL A 57 1.88 17.37 5.45
C VAL A 57 1.37 18.17 4.26
N ILE A 58 1.46 17.57 3.07
CA ILE A 58 0.71 17.94 1.86
C ILE A 58 -0.42 16.92 1.68
N ALA A 59 -1.62 17.36 1.34
CA ALA A 59 -2.75 16.49 1.04
C ALA A 59 -3.48 16.99 -0.20
N GLU A 60 -3.67 16.11 -1.17
CA GLU A 60 -4.37 16.45 -2.42
C GLU A 60 -5.38 15.38 -2.82
N GLN A 61 -6.50 15.85 -3.40
CA GLN A 61 -7.42 14.97 -4.10
C GLN A 61 -6.84 14.62 -5.46
N ILE A 62 -6.62 13.32 -5.72
CA ILE A 62 -6.04 12.85 -6.98
C ILE A 62 -6.78 11.60 -7.45
N ASP A 63 -7.13 11.56 -8.72
CA ASP A 63 -7.43 10.31 -9.39
C ASP A 63 -6.11 9.69 -9.90
N VAL A 64 -5.68 8.61 -9.27
CA VAL A 64 -4.44 7.91 -9.64
C VAL A 64 -4.47 7.28 -11.04
N ARG A 65 -5.63 7.27 -11.71
CA ARG A 65 -5.74 6.88 -13.12
C ARG A 65 -5.26 7.97 -14.08
N ASN A 66 -5.21 9.24 -13.60
CA ASN A 66 -4.82 10.40 -14.40
C ASN A 66 -3.30 10.67 -14.27
N PRO A 67 -2.50 10.43 -15.32
CA PRO A 67 -1.05 10.66 -15.27
C PRO A 67 -0.65 12.11 -14.99
N ALA A 68 -1.44 13.07 -15.47
CA ALA A 68 -1.12 14.50 -15.27
C ALA A 68 -1.30 14.91 -13.80
N GLU A 69 -2.34 14.38 -13.12
CA GLU A 69 -2.54 14.63 -11.69
C GLU A 69 -1.42 14.00 -10.85
N ILE A 70 -1.00 12.75 -11.17
CA ILE A 70 0.16 12.11 -10.51
C ILE A 70 1.41 12.97 -10.67
N GLN A 71 1.71 13.39 -11.91
CA GLN A 71 2.90 14.19 -12.19
C GLN A 71 2.89 15.52 -11.44
N SER A 72 1.75 16.23 -11.46
CA SER A 72 1.57 17.50 -10.76
C SER A 72 1.76 17.35 -9.26
N PHE A 73 1.19 16.31 -8.66
CA PHE A 73 1.33 16.04 -7.23
C PHE A 73 2.79 15.75 -6.83
N VAL A 74 3.47 14.87 -7.55
CA VAL A 74 4.88 14.56 -7.28
C VAL A 74 5.74 15.81 -7.42
N ALA A 75 5.48 16.64 -8.43
CA ALA A 75 6.17 17.93 -8.61
C ALA A 75 5.90 18.90 -7.45
N ALA A 76 4.65 18.99 -6.97
CA ALA A 76 4.30 19.82 -5.82
C ALA A 76 5.02 19.36 -4.52
N VAL A 77 5.11 18.04 -4.30
CA VAL A 77 5.86 17.47 -3.16
C VAL A 77 7.35 17.83 -3.26
N LYS A 78 7.96 17.61 -4.43
CA LYS A 78 9.36 17.96 -4.68
C LYS A 78 9.61 19.48 -4.49
N HIS A 79 8.74 20.32 -5.01
CA HIS A 79 8.85 21.77 -4.85
C HIS A 79 8.73 22.21 -3.38
N ARG A 80 7.84 21.60 -2.60
CA ARG A 80 7.60 21.98 -1.19
C ARG A 80 8.69 21.52 -0.24
N PHE A 81 9.25 20.33 -0.46
CA PHE A 81 10.16 19.68 0.49
C PHE A 81 11.58 19.49 -0.05
N ASP A 82 11.81 19.80 -1.32
CA ASP A 82 13.10 19.68 -2.05
C ASP A 82 13.66 18.27 -2.13
N ARG A 83 12.90 17.26 -1.69
CA ARG A 83 13.31 15.83 -1.73
C ARG A 83 12.12 14.90 -1.70
N ILE A 84 12.32 13.66 -2.14
CA ILE A 84 11.40 12.53 -1.95
C ILE A 84 12.26 11.32 -1.61
N ASP A 85 12.05 10.73 -0.43
CA ASP A 85 12.83 9.59 0.09
C ASP A 85 12.07 8.28 0.05
N CYS A 86 10.75 8.34 0.15
CA CYS A 86 9.91 7.16 0.19
C CYS A 86 8.65 7.33 -0.65
N LEU A 87 8.28 6.26 -1.37
CA LEU A 87 7.00 6.13 -2.04
C LEU A 87 6.28 4.88 -1.55
N VAL A 88 5.04 5.06 -1.07
CA VAL A 88 4.14 3.95 -0.74
C VAL A 88 2.99 3.95 -1.75
N ASN A 89 3.00 2.96 -2.64
CA ASN A 89 1.90 2.67 -3.56
C ASN A 89 0.87 1.79 -2.86
N ASN A 90 -0.09 2.42 -2.16
CA ASN A 90 -1.14 1.73 -1.40
C ASN A 90 -2.52 1.82 -2.07
N ALA A 91 -2.80 2.85 -2.87
CA ALA A 91 -4.09 3.02 -3.55
C ALA A 91 -4.48 1.74 -4.32
N ALA A 92 -5.69 1.24 -4.08
CA ALA A 92 -6.20 0.05 -4.74
C ALA A 92 -7.73 0.00 -4.72
N VAL A 93 -8.30 -0.70 -5.69
CA VAL A 93 -9.71 -1.09 -5.75
C VAL A 93 -9.81 -2.62 -5.87
N MET A 94 -10.87 -3.20 -5.27
CA MET A 94 -11.11 -4.64 -5.27
C MET A 94 -12.59 -4.94 -5.53
N PRO A 95 -13.12 -4.63 -6.71
CA PRO A 95 -14.44 -5.10 -7.12
C PRO A 95 -14.48 -6.62 -7.12
N ILE A 96 -15.60 -7.18 -6.66
CA ILE A 96 -15.81 -8.62 -6.64
C ILE A 96 -16.66 -9.00 -7.86
N ALA A 97 -16.11 -9.88 -8.70
CA ALA A 97 -16.82 -10.42 -9.85
C ALA A 97 -16.30 -11.83 -10.19
N PRO A 98 -17.19 -12.76 -10.60
CA PRO A 98 -16.77 -14.03 -11.14
C PRO A 98 -15.91 -13.86 -12.41
N ALA A 99 -14.98 -14.79 -12.65
CA ALA A 99 -14.03 -14.68 -13.75
C ALA A 99 -14.68 -14.75 -15.15
N ASP A 100 -15.86 -15.35 -15.26
CA ASP A 100 -16.62 -15.52 -16.50
C ASP A 100 -17.62 -14.39 -16.79
N SER A 101 -17.80 -13.45 -15.87
CA SER A 101 -18.80 -12.37 -15.97
C SER A 101 -18.28 -11.00 -15.53
N ILE A 102 -16.97 -10.86 -15.29
CA ILE A 102 -16.38 -9.56 -14.99
C ILE A 102 -16.42 -8.64 -16.22
N GLU A 103 -16.99 -7.45 -16.08
CA GLU A 103 -17.08 -6.46 -17.14
C GLU A 103 -15.72 -5.86 -17.49
N SER A 104 -15.51 -5.53 -18.79
CA SER A 104 -14.25 -4.97 -19.29
C SER A 104 -13.86 -3.67 -18.57
N GLU A 105 -14.82 -2.80 -18.30
CA GLU A 105 -14.63 -1.54 -17.58
C GLU A 105 -14.12 -1.78 -16.15
N THR A 106 -14.58 -2.86 -15.51
CA THR A 106 -14.10 -3.27 -14.19
C THR A 106 -12.67 -3.79 -14.25
N ILE A 107 -12.33 -4.57 -15.28
CA ILE A 107 -10.95 -5.02 -15.51
C ILE A 107 -10.04 -3.81 -15.70
N ASP A 108 -10.41 -2.87 -16.58
CA ASP A 108 -9.64 -1.67 -16.87
C ASP A 108 -9.45 -0.81 -15.62
N LEU A 109 -10.49 -0.63 -14.81
CA LEU A 109 -10.41 0.09 -13.54
C LEU A 109 -9.38 -0.54 -12.60
N ILE A 110 -9.44 -1.87 -12.41
CA ILE A 110 -8.51 -2.59 -11.53
C ILE A 110 -7.08 -2.44 -12.05
N LEU A 111 -6.84 -2.62 -13.34
CA LEU A 111 -5.51 -2.51 -13.94
C LEU A 111 -4.96 -1.08 -13.84
N GLN A 112 -5.78 -0.06 -14.09
CA GLN A 112 -5.36 1.34 -14.03
C GLN A 112 -4.98 1.76 -12.61
N VAL A 113 -5.79 1.41 -11.62
CA VAL A 113 -5.54 1.80 -10.22
C VAL A 113 -4.45 0.95 -9.59
N ASN A 114 -4.55 -0.39 -9.70
CA ASN A 114 -3.72 -1.28 -8.89
C ASN A 114 -2.35 -1.58 -9.50
N LEU A 115 -2.16 -1.36 -10.80
CA LEU A 115 -0.90 -1.68 -11.48
C LEU A 115 -0.30 -0.49 -12.22
N ARG A 116 -1.07 0.17 -13.12
CA ARG A 116 -0.55 1.28 -13.91
C ARG A 116 -0.16 2.48 -13.05
N ALA A 117 -0.98 2.84 -12.06
CA ALA A 117 -0.70 3.96 -11.18
C ALA A 117 0.60 3.78 -10.36
N PRO A 118 0.86 2.64 -9.69
CA PRO A 118 2.16 2.35 -9.05
C PRO A 118 3.37 2.52 -9.98
N ILE A 119 3.26 2.08 -11.24
CA ILE A 119 4.32 2.26 -12.25
C ILE A 119 4.57 3.74 -12.52
N LEU A 120 3.50 4.53 -12.69
CA LEU A 120 3.60 5.96 -12.97
C LEU A 120 4.15 6.74 -11.77
N PHE A 121 3.68 6.47 -10.55
CA PHE A 121 4.24 7.09 -9.35
C PHE A 121 5.75 6.78 -9.22
N SER A 122 6.15 5.52 -9.38
CA SER A 122 7.57 5.13 -9.38
C SER A 122 8.36 5.93 -10.42
N ARG A 123 7.87 5.99 -11.66
CA ARG A 123 8.51 6.75 -12.75
C ARG A 123 8.76 8.22 -12.38
N TYR A 124 7.80 8.87 -11.71
CA TYR A 124 7.91 10.30 -11.41
C TYR A 124 8.73 10.60 -10.15
N VAL A 125 8.85 9.67 -9.18
CA VAL A 125 9.64 9.90 -7.96
C VAL A 125 11.13 9.53 -8.13
N ILE A 126 11.46 8.57 -9.00
CA ILE A 126 12.83 8.07 -9.20
C ILE A 126 13.85 9.20 -9.48
N PRO A 127 13.58 10.20 -10.34
CA PRO A 127 14.53 11.29 -10.55
C PRO A 127 14.87 12.04 -9.25
N SER A 128 13.88 12.32 -8.41
CA SER A 128 14.09 12.99 -7.11
C SER A 128 14.86 12.11 -6.13
N MET A 129 14.62 10.79 -6.13
CA MET A 129 15.37 9.85 -5.30
C MET A 129 16.85 9.76 -5.73
N ARG A 130 17.15 9.81 -7.04
CA ARG A 130 18.53 9.87 -7.56
C ARG A 130 19.26 11.13 -7.09
N GLU A 131 18.59 12.28 -7.12
CA GLU A 131 19.17 13.56 -6.69
C GLU A 131 19.57 13.56 -5.21
N VAL A 132 18.87 12.81 -4.35
CA VAL A 132 19.16 12.72 -2.92
C VAL A 132 20.01 11.49 -2.55
N GLY A 133 20.47 10.72 -3.56
CA GLY A 133 21.38 9.60 -3.37
C GLY A 133 20.73 8.29 -2.93
N GLY A 134 19.44 8.12 -3.15
CA GLY A 134 18.72 6.87 -2.88
C GLY A 134 17.28 7.06 -2.43
N GLY A 135 16.61 5.95 -2.13
CA GLY A 135 15.22 5.99 -1.70
C GLY A 135 14.63 4.60 -1.39
N SER A 136 13.35 4.60 -1.03
CA SER A 136 12.59 3.36 -0.79
C SER A 136 11.24 3.42 -1.48
N ILE A 137 10.98 2.50 -2.40
CA ILE A 137 9.67 2.31 -3.03
C ILE A 137 9.04 1.05 -2.43
N ILE A 138 7.81 1.17 -1.95
CA ILE A 138 7.10 0.06 -1.31
C ILE A 138 5.74 -0.08 -1.97
N HIS A 139 5.49 -1.22 -2.60
CA HIS A 139 4.19 -1.51 -3.19
C HIS A 139 3.34 -2.35 -2.23
N MET A 140 2.07 -1.95 -2.05
CA MET A 140 1.07 -2.72 -1.34
C MET A 140 0.60 -3.88 -2.23
N ALA A 141 1.17 -5.05 -2.04
CA ALA A 141 0.71 -6.29 -2.64
C ALA A 141 -0.45 -6.90 -1.82
N SER A 142 -0.59 -8.20 -1.76
CA SER A 142 -1.59 -8.93 -0.98
C SER A 142 -1.26 -10.42 -0.98
N VAL A 143 -1.77 -11.17 -0.01
CA VAL A 143 -1.79 -12.64 -0.07
C VAL A 143 -2.50 -13.18 -1.31
N THR A 144 -3.44 -12.41 -1.90
CA THR A 144 -4.10 -12.76 -3.18
C THR A 144 -3.14 -12.74 -4.37
N GLY A 145 -1.97 -12.12 -4.25
CA GLY A 145 -0.89 -12.24 -5.23
C GLY A 145 -0.13 -13.57 -5.16
N HIS A 146 -0.33 -14.34 -4.11
CA HIS A 146 0.27 -15.67 -3.88
C HIS A 146 -0.75 -16.79 -4.00
N ASN A 147 -1.98 -16.55 -3.55
CA ASN A 147 -3.04 -17.54 -3.44
C ASN A 147 -4.25 -17.13 -4.28
N GLY A 148 -4.94 -18.12 -4.86
CA GLY A 148 -6.21 -17.88 -5.55
C GLY A 148 -7.37 -17.66 -4.59
N HIS A 149 -8.18 -16.65 -4.87
CA HIS A 149 -9.42 -16.38 -4.13
C HIS A 149 -10.58 -16.17 -5.11
N PRO A 150 -11.73 -16.81 -4.91
CA PRO A 150 -12.90 -16.64 -5.76
C PRO A 150 -13.36 -15.17 -5.80
N GLY A 151 -13.78 -14.72 -6.98
CA GLY A 151 -14.34 -13.38 -7.17
C GLY A 151 -13.34 -12.21 -7.22
N VAL A 152 -12.04 -12.44 -6.96
CA VAL A 152 -11.01 -11.39 -6.98
C VAL A 152 -9.83 -11.74 -7.89
N THR A 153 -10.08 -12.46 -8.98
CA THR A 153 -9.04 -12.97 -9.88
C THR A 153 -8.17 -11.88 -10.48
N VAL A 154 -8.78 -10.82 -11.03
CA VAL A 154 -8.03 -9.70 -11.64
C VAL A 154 -7.28 -8.89 -10.58
N TYR A 155 -7.89 -8.66 -9.41
CA TYR A 155 -7.21 -8.04 -8.28
C TYR A 155 -5.96 -8.85 -7.88
N GLY A 156 -6.10 -10.18 -7.70
CA GLY A 156 -4.98 -11.07 -7.38
C GLY A 156 -3.87 -11.00 -8.43
N ALA A 157 -4.23 -10.99 -9.72
CA ALA A 157 -3.27 -10.84 -10.81
C ALA A 157 -2.47 -9.52 -10.69
N THR A 158 -3.13 -8.39 -10.38
CA THR A 158 -2.41 -7.11 -10.18
C THR A 158 -1.48 -7.15 -8.98
N LYS A 159 -1.87 -7.84 -7.90
CA LYS A 159 -1.03 -7.96 -6.69
C LYS A 159 0.19 -8.86 -6.91
N GLY A 160 0.04 -9.94 -7.69
CA GLY A 160 1.17 -10.75 -8.17
C GLY A 160 2.08 -9.96 -9.13
N ALA A 161 1.49 -9.14 -10.01
CA ALA A 161 2.24 -8.28 -10.92
C ALA A 161 3.09 -7.24 -10.16
N LEU A 162 2.61 -6.67 -9.04
CA LEU A 162 3.40 -5.75 -8.20
C LEU A 162 4.62 -6.44 -7.58
N ILE A 163 4.52 -7.71 -7.18
CA ILE A 163 5.66 -8.49 -6.67
C ILE A 163 6.72 -8.67 -7.76
N ALA A 164 6.30 -8.99 -8.99
CA ALA A 164 7.20 -9.10 -10.12
C ALA A 164 7.81 -7.75 -10.51
N LEU A 165 7.01 -6.66 -10.54
CA LEU A 165 7.44 -5.29 -10.81
C LEU A 165 8.52 -4.85 -9.82
N ALA A 166 8.32 -5.09 -8.53
CA ALA A 166 9.28 -4.72 -7.49
C ALA A 166 10.65 -5.37 -7.70
N ARG A 167 10.68 -6.64 -8.12
CA ARG A 167 11.95 -7.34 -8.44
C ARG A 167 12.67 -6.69 -9.61
N GLY A 168 11.96 -6.38 -10.70
CA GLY A 168 12.54 -5.69 -11.86
C GLY A 168 13.09 -4.32 -11.50
N GLN A 169 12.27 -3.49 -10.85
CA GLN A 169 12.68 -2.15 -10.41
C GLN A 169 13.84 -2.19 -9.41
N ALA A 170 13.87 -3.15 -8.48
CA ALA A 170 14.93 -3.27 -7.50
C ALA A 170 16.32 -3.51 -8.14
N ILE A 171 16.37 -4.34 -9.17
CA ILE A 171 17.61 -4.62 -9.90
C ILE A 171 18.00 -3.43 -10.77
N GLU A 172 17.05 -2.83 -11.48
CA GLU A 172 17.29 -1.67 -12.35
C GLU A 172 17.81 -0.44 -11.57
N LEU A 173 17.33 -0.25 -10.33
CA LEU A 173 17.61 0.93 -9.52
C LEU A 173 18.67 0.70 -8.42
N ALA A 174 19.32 -0.47 -8.39
CA ALA A 174 20.29 -0.83 -7.36
C ALA A 174 21.50 0.11 -7.31
N GLU A 175 22.02 0.50 -8.47
CA GLU A 175 23.15 1.43 -8.58
C GLU A 175 22.80 2.85 -8.12
N ASP A 176 21.51 3.21 -8.15
CA ASP A 176 20.99 4.48 -7.64
C ASP A 176 20.74 4.44 -6.12
N ASN A 177 21.04 3.34 -5.42
CA ASN A 177 20.73 3.13 -4.02
C ASN A 177 19.21 3.26 -3.70
N ILE A 178 18.35 2.92 -4.67
CA ILE A 178 16.88 2.91 -4.50
C ILE A 178 16.44 1.46 -4.27
N ARG A 179 15.86 1.20 -3.10
CA ARG A 179 15.31 -0.09 -2.74
C ARG A 179 13.85 -0.20 -3.16
N VAL A 180 13.45 -1.34 -3.68
CA VAL A 180 12.05 -1.59 -4.04
C VAL A 180 11.59 -2.91 -3.44
N ASN A 181 10.53 -2.86 -2.63
CA ASN A 181 9.98 -4.02 -1.95
C ASN A 181 8.45 -4.05 -2.06
N THR A 182 7.87 -5.19 -1.71
CA THR A 182 6.42 -5.33 -1.54
C THR A 182 6.07 -5.75 -0.12
N VAL A 183 4.88 -5.38 0.30
CA VAL A 183 4.24 -5.90 1.52
C VAL A 183 2.95 -6.58 1.10
N SER A 184 2.77 -7.83 1.54
CA SER A 184 1.60 -8.66 1.26
C SER A 184 0.80 -8.93 2.54
N PRO A 185 -0.16 -8.07 2.90
CA PRO A 185 -1.04 -8.33 4.02
C PRO A 185 -1.98 -9.51 3.75
N GLY A 186 -2.35 -10.22 4.84
CA GLY A 186 -3.56 -11.04 4.88
C GLY A 186 -4.81 -10.17 5.02
N THR A 187 -5.84 -10.71 5.66
CA THR A 187 -7.01 -9.90 6.02
C THR A 187 -6.63 -8.93 7.14
N VAL A 188 -6.98 -7.66 6.95
CA VAL A 188 -6.69 -6.58 7.90
C VAL A 188 -8.00 -5.98 8.39
N ASP A 189 -8.09 -5.70 9.69
CA ASP A 189 -9.21 -4.99 10.31
C ASP A 189 -9.24 -3.54 9.83
N SER A 190 -9.93 -3.30 8.74
CA SER A 190 -9.89 -2.04 7.99
C SER A 190 -11.29 -1.68 7.46
N PRO A 191 -11.52 -0.42 7.09
CA PRO A 191 -12.77 -0.01 6.45
C PRO A 191 -13.13 -0.85 5.21
N MET A 192 -12.14 -1.34 4.47
CA MET A 192 -12.37 -2.23 3.33
C MET A 192 -13.01 -3.55 3.77
N LEU A 193 -12.49 -4.19 4.83
CA LEU A 193 -13.08 -5.42 5.39
C LEU A 193 -14.49 -5.15 5.93
N HIS A 194 -14.69 -4.04 6.63
CA HIS A 194 -16.00 -3.70 7.19
C HIS A 194 -17.04 -3.50 6.10
N ARG A 195 -16.70 -2.77 5.01
CA ARG A 195 -17.58 -2.63 3.84
C ARG A 195 -17.87 -3.97 3.20
N PHE A 196 -16.84 -4.79 2.96
CA PHE A 196 -17.01 -6.13 2.40
C PHE A 196 -17.99 -6.99 3.22
N LEU A 197 -17.83 -7.01 4.54
CA LEU A 197 -18.69 -7.77 5.44
C LEU A 197 -20.13 -7.23 5.44
N ALA A 198 -20.32 -5.92 5.44
CA ALA A 198 -21.62 -5.28 5.42
C ALA A 198 -22.41 -5.56 4.11
N GLU A 199 -21.72 -5.65 2.99
CA GLU A 199 -22.31 -5.85 1.66
C GLU A 199 -22.55 -7.33 1.34
N ASN A 200 -21.77 -8.26 1.90
CA ASN A 200 -21.75 -9.66 1.45
C ASN A 200 -22.13 -10.67 2.54
N ALA A 201 -22.25 -10.28 3.80
CA ALA A 201 -22.54 -11.21 4.88
C ALA A 201 -23.97 -11.03 5.43
N SER A 202 -24.72 -12.12 5.53
CA SER A 202 -26.02 -12.13 6.22
C SER A 202 -25.87 -12.02 7.77
N ASP A 203 -24.73 -12.46 8.30
CA ASP A 203 -24.33 -12.33 9.71
C ASP A 203 -22.88 -11.85 9.75
N VAL A 204 -22.69 -10.54 9.94
CA VAL A 204 -21.39 -9.86 9.98
C VAL A 204 -20.49 -10.44 11.07
N LYS A 205 -21.03 -10.75 12.25
CA LYS A 205 -20.24 -11.27 13.37
C LYS A 205 -19.70 -12.67 13.07
N LYS A 206 -20.55 -13.53 12.53
CA LYS A 206 -20.16 -14.90 12.13
C LYS A 206 -19.13 -14.87 10.99
N ALA A 207 -19.33 -13.99 9.99
CA ALA A 207 -18.41 -13.82 8.88
C ALA A 207 -17.04 -13.27 9.36
N ARG A 208 -17.03 -12.30 10.28
CA ARG A 208 -15.79 -11.80 10.88
C ARG A 208 -15.03 -12.92 11.61
N MET A 209 -15.71 -13.72 12.42
CA MET A 209 -15.11 -14.87 13.10
C MET A 209 -14.53 -15.91 12.11
N ALA A 210 -15.15 -16.07 10.93
CA ALA A 210 -14.61 -16.94 9.89
C ALA A 210 -13.29 -16.39 9.34
N PHE A 211 -13.19 -15.06 9.10
CA PHE A 211 -11.91 -14.42 8.72
C PHE A 211 -10.84 -14.58 9.81
N ASP A 212 -11.19 -14.45 11.08
CA ASP A 212 -10.24 -14.66 12.17
C ASP A 212 -9.68 -16.09 12.17
N ARG A 213 -10.55 -17.10 11.98
CA ARG A 213 -10.19 -18.53 12.03
C ARG A 213 -9.28 -19.01 10.90
N ILE A 214 -9.36 -18.40 9.71
CA ILE A 214 -8.49 -18.80 8.60
C ILE A 214 -7.05 -18.31 8.77
N HIS A 215 -6.80 -17.40 9.72
CA HIS A 215 -5.46 -16.96 10.07
C HIS A 215 -4.90 -17.82 11.20
N PRO A 216 -3.71 -18.44 11.05
CA PRO A 216 -3.09 -19.27 12.10
C PRO A 216 -2.99 -18.58 13.47
N ARG A 217 -2.89 -17.25 13.49
CA ARG A 217 -2.91 -16.44 14.73
C ARG A 217 -4.26 -16.40 15.43
N GLY A 218 -5.35 -16.90 14.81
CA GLY A 218 -6.70 -16.82 15.31
C GLY A 218 -7.35 -15.42 15.24
N LYS A 219 -6.73 -14.48 14.53
CA LYS A 219 -7.24 -13.12 14.29
C LYS A 219 -6.68 -12.53 13.00
N VAL A 220 -7.43 -11.64 12.37
CA VAL A 220 -6.96 -10.77 11.29
C VAL A 220 -5.89 -9.80 11.80
N GLY A 221 -5.09 -9.22 10.89
CA GLY A 221 -4.11 -8.20 11.23
C GLY A 221 -4.73 -6.87 11.61
N SER A 222 -4.00 -6.00 12.32
CA SER A 222 -4.39 -4.61 12.53
C SER A 222 -3.67 -3.67 11.55
N ILE A 223 -4.20 -2.46 11.38
CA ILE A 223 -3.60 -1.43 10.53
C ILE A 223 -2.19 -1.09 11.05
N GLU A 224 -2.02 -1.00 12.38
CA GLU A 224 -0.75 -0.66 13.02
C GLU A 224 0.31 -1.74 12.80
N GLU A 225 -0.08 -3.03 12.85
CA GLU A 225 0.82 -4.15 12.55
C GLU A 225 1.35 -4.08 11.12
N ILE A 226 0.52 -3.67 10.16
CA ILE A 226 0.93 -3.49 8.76
C ILE A 226 1.79 -2.22 8.62
N ALA A 227 1.36 -1.09 9.18
CA ALA A 227 2.09 0.19 9.08
C ALA A 227 3.51 0.09 9.65
N ALA A 228 3.74 -0.68 10.71
CA ALA A 228 5.06 -0.90 11.29
C ALA A 228 6.07 -1.50 10.30
N VAL A 229 5.62 -2.37 9.39
CA VAL A 229 6.47 -2.94 8.34
C VAL A 229 6.85 -1.89 7.30
N PHE A 230 5.93 -0.97 6.96
CA PHE A 230 6.23 0.15 6.06
C PHE A 230 7.23 1.11 6.68
N VAL A 231 7.12 1.42 7.98
CA VAL A 231 8.12 2.22 8.70
C VAL A 231 9.49 1.56 8.62
N PHE A 232 9.58 0.26 8.89
CA PHE A 232 10.84 -0.49 8.78
C PHE A 232 11.42 -0.41 7.38
N LEU A 233 10.65 -0.72 6.33
CA LEU A 233 11.12 -0.70 4.94
C LEU A 233 11.50 0.70 4.44
N ALA A 234 10.87 1.75 4.97
CA ALA A 234 11.20 3.15 4.65
C ALA A 234 12.45 3.64 5.39
N SER A 235 12.84 3.00 6.49
CA SER A 235 13.97 3.37 7.32
C SER A 235 15.31 2.82 6.80
N ASP A 236 16.42 3.34 7.36
CA ASP A 236 17.76 2.89 7.04
C ASP A 236 18.08 1.49 7.67
N GLU A 237 17.25 1.02 8.61
CA GLU A 237 17.34 -0.34 9.16
C GLU A 237 17.13 -1.42 8.07
N ALA A 238 16.42 -1.09 7.00
CA ALA A 238 16.18 -1.95 5.85
C ALA A 238 17.19 -1.73 4.69
N ALA A 239 18.36 -1.14 4.95
CA ALA A 239 19.33 -0.75 3.91
C ALA A 239 19.74 -1.93 2.99
N ASN A 240 19.81 -3.15 3.50
CA ASN A 240 20.14 -4.35 2.71
C ASN A 240 18.92 -5.18 2.27
N ILE A 241 17.72 -4.57 2.28
CA ILE A 241 16.47 -5.26 1.90
C ILE A 241 15.91 -4.61 0.63
N THR A 242 16.00 -5.32 -0.49
CA THR A 242 15.39 -4.95 -1.77
C THR A 242 14.92 -6.20 -2.51
N ALA A 243 14.02 -6.08 -3.48
CA ALA A 243 13.43 -7.17 -4.26
C ALA A 243 12.67 -8.21 -3.42
N THR A 244 12.29 -7.86 -2.18
CA THR A 244 11.66 -8.78 -1.23
C THR A 244 10.17 -8.50 -1.13
N ASP A 245 9.38 -9.57 -0.97
CA ASP A 245 7.98 -9.50 -0.56
C ASP A 245 7.86 -9.90 0.92
N ILE A 246 7.40 -8.96 1.75
CA ILE A 246 7.17 -9.23 3.17
C ILE A 246 5.69 -9.56 3.38
N ARG A 247 5.41 -10.82 3.70
CA ARG A 247 4.06 -11.26 4.04
C ARG A 247 3.71 -10.89 5.47
N CYS A 248 2.66 -10.08 5.63
CA CYS A 248 2.11 -9.65 6.91
C CYS A 248 0.72 -10.27 7.09
N ASP A 249 0.66 -11.60 7.13
CA ASP A 249 -0.57 -12.38 7.00
C ASP A 249 -0.82 -13.34 8.16
N GLY A 250 0.00 -13.30 9.20
CA GLY A 250 -0.09 -14.21 10.33
C GLY A 250 0.09 -15.68 9.97
N GLY A 251 0.78 -15.97 8.86
CA GLY A 251 1.05 -17.33 8.36
C GLY A 251 -0.02 -17.87 7.40
N TYR A 252 -1.04 -17.06 7.04
CA TYR A 252 -2.17 -17.49 6.21
C TYR A 252 -1.74 -18.09 4.87
N ALA A 253 -0.85 -17.44 4.13
CA ALA A 253 -0.47 -17.87 2.77
C ALA A 253 0.38 -19.14 2.72
N VAL A 254 0.95 -19.58 3.85
CA VAL A 254 1.84 -20.77 3.93
C VAL A 254 1.24 -21.90 4.77
N GLN A 255 0.03 -21.73 5.26
CA GLN A 255 -0.64 -22.74 6.06
C GLN A 255 -0.91 -24.00 5.23
N GLY A 256 -0.22 -25.10 5.57
CA GLY A 256 -0.54 -26.42 5.07
C GLY A 256 -1.73 -27.01 5.79
N GLN A 257 -2.51 -27.85 5.10
CA GLN A 257 -3.54 -28.66 5.76
C GLN A 257 -2.93 -30.03 6.09
N GLN A 258 -2.83 -30.34 7.38
CA GLN A 258 -2.52 -31.67 7.86
C GLN A 258 -3.84 -32.35 8.24
N PRO A 259 -4.12 -33.59 7.77
CA PRO A 259 -5.24 -34.35 8.28
C PRO A 259 -5.03 -34.58 9.77
N THR A 260 -5.87 -33.99 10.61
CA THR A 260 -5.96 -34.36 12.03
C THR A 260 -6.89 -35.53 12.11
N GLY A 261 -6.35 -36.70 12.45
CA GLY A 261 -7.12 -37.93 12.66
C GLY A 261 -8.10 -37.81 13.80
#